data_5bbd6ae6cc32127701874a4f0aad69be
#
_entry.id   5bbd6ae6cc32127701874a4f0aad69be
#
_cell.length_a   1.000
_cell.length_b   1.000
_cell.length_c   1.000
_cell.angle_alpha   90.00
_cell.angle_beta   90.00
_cell.angle_gamma   90.00
#
_symmetry.space_group_name_H-M   'P 1'
#
loop_
_entity.id
_entity.type
_entity.pdbx_description
1 polymer ?
#
loop_
_entity_poly.entity_id
_entity_poly.type
_entity_poly.pdbx_seq_one_letter_code
_entity_poly.pdbx_strand_id
1 'polypeptide(L)'
;MNLMYKFTDRPELLKKMSQLAREELLHFQQVVELMQARGVSYESVSASRYASSLRALSSAKGEAQLVDTLLIGAIIEARSCERFAALAPLLDAELAKFYRSLLKSEARHYEDYLELARLYGLAAGVDVDARLDELLDAEAALVTGIDEQFRFHSGSPAAKAA
;
A
#
# COMPACT_ATOMS: atom_id res chain seq x y z
N MET A 1 -4.74 -10.60 2.72
CA MET A 1 -5.40 -11.89 3.07
C MET A 1 -6.83 -11.70 3.59
N ASN A 2 -7.12 -10.69 4.41
CA ASN A 2 -8.45 -10.51 5.04
C ASN A 2 -9.63 -10.40 4.04
N LEU A 3 -9.43 -9.75 2.89
CA LEU A 3 -10.46 -9.62 1.85
C LEU A 3 -10.91 -10.99 1.29
N MET A 4 -10.00 -11.92 1.07
CA MET A 4 -10.31 -13.25 0.54
C MET A 4 -11.19 -14.10 1.47
N TYR A 5 -11.05 -13.91 2.78
CA TYR A 5 -11.89 -14.62 3.76
C TYR A 5 -13.24 -13.94 3.97
N LYS A 6 -13.33 -12.64 3.75
CA LYS A 6 -14.54 -11.86 3.98
C LYS A 6 -15.51 -11.90 2.77
N PHE A 7 -14.97 -11.98 1.55
CA PHE A 7 -15.72 -11.91 0.30
C PHE A 7 -15.46 -13.16 -0.55
N THR A 8 -15.91 -14.32 -0.04
CA THR A 8 -15.63 -15.65 -0.61
C THR A 8 -16.41 -15.94 -1.90
N ASP A 9 -17.44 -15.16 -2.19
CA ASP A 9 -18.32 -15.26 -3.36
C ASP A 9 -17.87 -14.38 -4.53
N ARG A 10 -16.63 -13.83 -4.48
CA ARG A 10 -16.09 -12.90 -5.48
C ARG A 10 -14.87 -13.52 -6.20
N PRO A 11 -15.05 -14.33 -7.24
CA PRO A 11 -13.97 -15.10 -7.87
C PRO A 11 -12.86 -14.20 -8.47
N GLU A 12 -13.19 -13.05 -9.05
CA GLU A 12 -12.18 -12.12 -9.59
C GLU A 12 -11.33 -11.51 -8.48
N LEU A 13 -11.95 -11.12 -7.36
CA LEU A 13 -11.25 -10.65 -6.18
C LEU A 13 -10.30 -11.73 -5.65
N LEU A 14 -10.79 -12.95 -5.48
CA LEU A 14 -10.01 -14.07 -4.95
C LEU A 14 -8.79 -14.35 -5.84
N LYS A 15 -8.99 -14.36 -7.16
CA LYS A 15 -7.92 -14.59 -8.15
C LYS A 15 -6.84 -13.50 -8.05
N LYS A 16 -7.22 -12.23 -8.16
CA LYS A 16 -6.27 -11.10 -8.13
C LYS A 16 -5.57 -10.98 -6.78
N MET A 17 -6.29 -11.06 -5.67
CA MET A 17 -5.70 -10.97 -4.33
C MET A 17 -4.79 -12.15 -3.99
N SER A 18 -5.06 -13.35 -4.50
CA SER A 18 -4.14 -14.49 -4.31
C SER A 18 -2.84 -14.36 -5.08
N GLN A 19 -2.88 -13.75 -6.28
CA GLN A 19 -1.68 -13.44 -7.06
C GLN A 19 -0.83 -12.38 -6.37
N LEU A 20 -1.46 -11.27 -5.96
CA LEU A 20 -0.82 -10.18 -5.22
C LEU A 20 -0.16 -10.70 -3.93
N ALA A 21 -0.90 -11.45 -3.11
CA ALA A 21 -0.37 -11.99 -1.86
C ALA A 21 0.87 -12.88 -2.06
N ARG A 22 0.95 -13.64 -3.15
CA ARG A 22 2.11 -14.45 -3.50
C ARG A 22 3.31 -13.58 -3.89
N GLU A 23 3.08 -12.50 -4.63
CA GLU A 23 4.13 -11.55 -5.02
C GLU A 23 4.66 -10.80 -3.80
N GLU A 24 3.79 -10.35 -2.90
CA GLU A 24 4.20 -9.71 -1.65
C GLU A 24 5.02 -10.62 -0.73
N LEU A 25 4.68 -11.91 -0.67
CA LEU A 25 5.51 -12.89 0.05
C LEU A 25 6.90 -13.06 -0.58
N LEU A 26 6.98 -13.01 -1.90
CA LEU A 26 8.26 -13.05 -2.61
C LEU A 26 9.09 -11.77 -2.35
N HIS A 27 8.45 -10.59 -2.39
CA HIS A 27 9.12 -9.32 -2.05
C HIS A 27 9.64 -9.35 -0.62
N PHE A 28 8.84 -9.83 0.33
CA PHE A 28 9.26 -9.99 1.72
C PHE A 28 10.48 -10.91 1.85
N GLN A 29 10.47 -12.07 1.19
CA GLN A 29 11.61 -12.99 1.18
C GLN A 29 12.88 -12.29 0.64
N GLN A 30 12.78 -11.58 -0.48
CA GLN A 30 13.91 -10.85 -1.08
C GLN A 30 14.46 -9.77 -0.13
N VAL A 31 13.60 -9.05 0.59
CA VAL A 31 14.02 -8.07 1.59
C VAL A 31 14.78 -8.75 2.71
N VAL A 32 14.30 -9.88 3.24
CA VAL A 32 14.99 -10.63 4.30
C VAL A 32 16.35 -11.13 3.84
N GLU A 33 16.45 -11.64 2.61
CA GLU A 33 17.72 -12.09 2.02
C GLU A 33 18.72 -10.92 1.90
N LEU A 34 18.27 -9.75 1.42
CA LEU A 34 19.10 -8.55 1.34
C LEU A 34 19.57 -8.08 2.73
N MET A 35 18.70 -8.11 3.73
CA MET A 35 19.06 -7.75 5.11
C MET A 35 20.13 -8.71 5.65
N GLN A 36 19.95 -10.00 5.46
CA GLN A 36 20.92 -11.03 5.89
C GLN A 36 22.28 -10.84 5.22
N ALA A 37 22.30 -10.63 3.89
CA ALA A 37 23.54 -10.39 3.13
C ALA A 37 24.29 -9.14 3.62
N ARG A 38 23.58 -8.16 4.18
CA ARG A 38 24.14 -6.91 4.72
C ARG A 38 24.40 -6.94 6.23
N GLY A 39 24.17 -8.06 6.89
CA GLY A 39 24.33 -8.17 8.34
C GLY A 39 23.33 -7.34 9.14
N VAL A 40 22.17 -7.04 8.56
CA VAL A 40 21.09 -6.28 9.21
C VAL A 40 20.11 -7.25 9.85
N SER A 41 19.88 -7.15 11.15
CA SER A 41 18.91 -7.96 11.85
C SER A 41 17.47 -7.56 11.49
N TYR A 42 16.62 -8.55 11.30
CA TYR A 42 15.17 -8.32 11.16
C TYR A 42 14.56 -8.17 12.56
N GLU A 43 14.13 -6.95 12.88
CA GLU A 43 13.57 -6.61 14.18
C GLU A 43 12.12 -6.17 14.07
N SER A 44 11.34 -6.38 15.12
CA SER A 44 9.98 -5.88 15.19
C SER A 44 9.98 -4.35 15.32
N VAL A 45 9.27 -3.69 14.43
CA VAL A 45 9.03 -2.24 14.48
C VAL A 45 7.55 -1.95 14.64
N SER A 46 7.22 -0.85 15.34
CA SER A 46 5.82 -0.40 15.45
C SER A 46 5.28 0.03 14.09
N ALA A 47 3.98 -0.21 13.87
CA ALA A 47 3.33 0.20 12.63
C ALA A 47 3.28 1.73 12.49
N SER A 48 3.35 2.21 11.24
CA SER A 48 3.04 3.60 10.91
C SER A 48 1.55 3.89 11.15
N ARG A 49 1.22 5.14 11.47
CA ARG A 49 -0.17 5.61 11.51
C ARG A 49 -0.83 5.61 10.12
N TYR A 50 -0.06 5.69 9.05
CA TYR A 50 -0.52 5.87 7.67
C TYR A 50 -1.65 4.91 7.27
N ALA A 51 -1.38 3.61 7.24
CA ALA A 51 -2.37 2.62 6.81
C ALA A 51 -3.56 2.50 7.76
N SER A 52 -3.38 2.71 9.07
CA SER A 52 -4.46 2.69 10.04
C SER A 52 -5.38 3.90 9.91
N SER A 53 -4.82 5.09 9.67
CA SER A 53 -5.58 6.32 9.44
C SER A 53 -6.41 6.24 8.15
N LEU A 54 -5.84 5.74 7.05
CA LEU A 54 -6.62 5.52 5.82
C LEU A 54 -7.74 4.50 6.04
N ARG A 55 -7.48 3.39 6.72
CA ARG A 55 -8.51 2.38 7.01
C ARG A 55 -9.64 2.90 7.89
N ALA A 56 -9.36 3.87 8.76
CA ALA A 56 -10.38 4.50 9.61
C ALA A 56 -11.41 5.30 8.79
N LEU A 57 -11.09 5.68 7.55
CA LEU A 57 -11.98 6.37 6.62
C LEU A 57 -12.88 5.41 5.83
N SER A 58 -12.64 4.11 5.93
CA SER A 58 -13.43 3.10 5.24
C SER A 58 -14.83 3.01 5.81
N SER A 59 -15.81 2.82 4.94
CA SER A 59 -17.21 2.54 5.29
C SER A 59 -17.33 1.35 6.23
N ALA A 60 -18.31 1.38 7.13
CA ALA A 60 -18.38 0.40 8.22
C ALA A 60 -18.72 -1.02 7.76
N LYS A 61 -19.48 -1.21 6.66
CA LYS A 61 -20.00 -2.52 6.23
C LYS A 61 -20.29 -2.58 4.73
N GLY A 62 -20.43 -3.82 4.22
CA GLY A 62 -21.00 -4.12 2.92
C GLY A 62 -20.09 -3.84 1.73
N GLU A 63 -20.69 -3.66 0.56
CA GLU A 63 -19.97 -3.45 -0.70
C GLU A 63 -19.17 -2.13 -0.69
N ALA A 64 -19.70 -1.07 -0.10
CA ALA A 64 -18.96 0.19 0.04
C ALA A 64 -17.65 0.01 0.84
N GLN A 65 -17.65 -0.84 1.87
CA GLN A 65 -16.42 -1.18 2.60
C GLN A 65 -15.43 -1.93 1.72
N LEU A 66 -15.90 -2.82 0.85
CA LEU A 66 -15.04 -3.51 -0.11
C LEU A 66 -14.37 -2.50 -1.04
N VAL A 67 -15.17 -1.59 -1.63
CA VAL A 67 -14.67 -0.55 -2.54
C VAL A 67 -13.64 0.33 -1.83
N ASP A 68 -13.94 0.85 -0.65
CA ASP A 68 -13.01 1.67 0.13
C ASP A 68 -11.71 0.92 0.45
N THR A 69 -11.80 -0.36 0.81
CA THR A 69 -10.61 -1.17 1.11
C THR A 69 -9.73 -1.37 -0.13
N LEU A 70 -10.35 -1.55 -1.30
CA LEU A 70 -9.63 -1.67 -2.57
C LEU A 70 -8.99 -0.34 -2.98
N LEU A 71 -9.69 0.79 -2.83
CA LEU A 71 -9.15 2.12 -3.11
C LEU A 71 -7.98 2.47 -2.18
N ILE A 72 -8.10 2.16 -0.89
CA ILE A 72 -7.00 2.33 0.07
C ILE A 72 -5.81 1.47 -0.32
N GLY A 73 -6.03 0.22 -0.77
CA GLY A 73 -4.98 -0.63 -1.33
C GLY A 73 -4.29 0.05 -2.51
N ALA A 74 -5.05 0.52 -3.50
CA ALA A 74 -4.51 1.24 -4.66
C ALA A 74 -3.66 2.45 -4.26
N ILE A 75 -4.13 3.27 -3.33
CA ILE A 75 -3.40 4.44 -2.82
C ILE A 75 -2.06 4.03 -2.18
N ILE A 76 -2.03 2.96 -1.39
CA ILE A 76 -0.81 2.45 -0.77
C ILE A 76 0.20 2.01 -1.83
N GLU A 77 -0.23 1.27 -2.86
CA GLU A 77 0.63 0.83 -3.96
C GLU A 77 1.18 2.02 -4.76
N ALA A 78 0.34 3.01 -5.09
CA ALA A 78 0.78 4.24 -5.77
C ALA A 78 1.84 4.99 -4.94
N ARG A 79 1.64 5.10 -3.63
CA ARG A 79 2.60 5.74 -2.73
C ARG A 79 3.90 4.93 -2.62
N SER A 80 3.83 3.61 -2.63
CA SER A 80 5.01 2.74 -2.70
C SER A 80 5.81 2.99 -3.98
N CYS A 81 5.14 3.06 -5.14
CA CYS A 81 5.80 3.40 -6.41
C CYS A 81 6.54 4.73 -6.34
N GLU A 82 5.89 5.79 -5.86
CA GLU A 82 6.52 7.11 -5.71
C GLU A 82 7.76 7.05 -4.81
N ARG A 83 7.65 6.40 -3.66
CA ARG A 83 8.76 6.27 -2.70
C ARG A 83 9.92 5.46 -3.26
N PHE A 84 9.65 4.34 -3.91
CA PHE A 84 10.69 3.54 -4.57
C PHE A 84 11.38 4.32 -5.69
N ALA A 85 10.62 5.04 -6.51
CA ALA A 85 11.18 5.87 -7.58
C ALA A 85 12.06 7.01 -7.03
N ALA A 86 11.63 7.67 -5.96
CA ALA A 86 12.38 8.76 -5.33
C ALA A 86 13.65 8.28 -4.61
N LEU A 87 13.62 7.11 -3.97
CA LEU A 87 14.73 6.58 -3.20
C LEU A 87 15.78 5.88 -4.07
N ALA A 88 15.37 5.17 -5.12
CA ALA A 88 16.28 4.37 -5.95
C ALA A 88 17.54 5.13 -6.43
N PRO A 89 17.49 6.40 -6.87
CA PRO A 89 18.67 7.15 -7.27
C PRO A 89 19.66 7.47 -6.13
N LEU A 90 19.19 7.41 -4.88
CA LEU A 90 19.93 7.80 -3.68
C LEU A 90 20.61 6.61 -2.97
N LEU A 91 20.30 5.39 -3.43
CA LEU A 91 20.75 4.14 -2.83
C LEU A 91 21.98 3.58 -3.56
N ASP A 92 22.69 2.66 -2.90
CA ASP A 92 23.73 1.88 -3.58
C ASP A 92 23.14 1.04 -4.75
N ALA A 93 24.01 0.57 -5.64
CA ALA A 93 23.60 -0.06 -6.89
C ALA A 93 22.70 -1.29 -6.70
N GLU A 94 22.92 -2.08 -5.63
CA GLU A 94 22.15 -3.29 -5.34
C GLU A 94 20.73 -2.93 -4.87
N LEU A 95 20.59 -2.06 -3.88
CA LEU A 95 19.30 -1.59 -3.39
C LEU A 95 18.54 -0.79 -4.46
N ALA A 96 19.26 0.05 -5.21
CA ALA A 96 18.66 0.78 -6.34
C ALA A 96 18.07 -0.16 -7.40
N LYS A 97 18.77 -1.25 -7.73
CA LYS A 97 18.28 -2.28 -8.65
C LYS A 97 17.05 -2.96 -8.07
N PHE A 98 17.08 -3.35 -6.80
CA PHE A 98 15.96 -4.00 -6.12
C PHE A 98 14.73 -3.08 -6.10
N TYR A 99 14.85 -1.82 -5.66
CA TYR A 99 13.72 -0.89 -5.62
C TYR A 99 13.12 -0.62 -7.00
N ARG A 100 13.96 -0.50 -8.04
CA ARG A 100 13.46 -0.40 -9.43
C ARG A 100 12.73 -1.65 -9.89
N SER A 101 13.11 -2.84 -9.42
CA SER A 101 12.40 -4.08 -9.78
C SER A 101 11.00 -4.15 -9.18
N LEU A 102 10.78 -3.52 -8.01
CA LEU A 102 9.46 -3.45 -7.37
C LEU A 102 8.49 -2.53 -8.11
N LEU A 103 8.96 -1.45 -8.75
CA LEU A 103 8.09 -0.47 -9.40
C LEU A 103 7.07 -1.08 -10.36
N LYS A 104 7.48 -2.12 -11.10
CA LYS A 104 6.59 -2.76 -12.08
C LYS A 104 5.48 -3.57 -11.40
N SER A 105 5.76 -4.24 -10.29
CA SER A 105 4.76 -5.00 -9.53
C SER A 105 3.80 -4.06 -8.81
N GLU A 106 4.31 -3.05 -8.11
CA GLU A 106 3.48 -2.07 -7.39
C GLU A 106 2.53 -1.31 -8.33
N ALA A 107 3.03 -0.90 -9.52
CA ALA A 107 2.18 -0.26 -10.53
C ALA A 107 1.05 -1.19 -11.00
N ARG A 108 1.32 -2.48 -11.21
CA ARG A 108 0.29 -3.46 -11.57
C ARG A 108 -0.67 -3.71 -10.41
N HIS A 109 -0.18 -3.80 -9.17
CA HIS A 109 -1.02 -3.94 -7.98
C HIS A 109 -1.99 -2.77 -7.85
N TYR A 110 -1.51 -1.52 -8.08
CA TYR A 110 -2.36 -0.33 -8.15
C TYR A 110 -3.50 -0.50 -9.17
N GLU A 111 -3.16 -0.90 -10.41
CA GLU A 111 -4.14 -1.11 -11.47
C GLU A 111 -5.16 -2.21 -11.11
N ASP A 112 -4.70 -3.33 -10.56
CA ASP A 112 -5.54 -4.45 -10.14
C ASP A 112 -6.52 -4.04 -9.02
N TYR A 113 -6.07 -3.29 -8.04
CA TYR A 113 -6.93 -2.76 -6.97
C TYR A 113 -7.97 -1.80 -7.53
N LEU A 114 -7.58 -0.88 -8.41
CA LEU A 114 -8.48 0.11 -8.99
C LEU A 114 -9.52 -0.53 -9.92
N GLU A 115 -9.12 -1.50 -10.72
CA GLU A 115 -10.03 -2.28 -11.57
C GLU A 115 -11.09 -3.00 -10.72
N LEU A 116 -10.68 -3.67 -9.65
CA LEU A 116 -11.61 -4.33 -8.72
C LEU A 116 -12.54 -3.32 -8.01
N ALA A 117 -12.01 -2.16 -7.61
CA ALA A 117 -12.81 -1.10 -7.00
C ALA A 117 -13.90 -0.62 -7.96
N ARG A 118 -13.58 -0.40 -9.23
CA ARG A 118 -14.54 0.00 -10.27
C ARG A 118 -15.57 -1.10 -10.55
N LEU A 119 -15.12 -2.35 -10.63
CA LEU A 119 -16.02 -3.49 -10.84
C LEU A 119 -17.09 -3.60 -9.75
N TYR A 120 -16.69 -3.51 -8.48
CA TYR A 120 -17.61 -3.65 -7.35
C TYR A 120 -18.33 -2.34 -7.01
N GLY A 121 -17.72 -1.19 -7.29
CA GLY A 121 -18.33 0.12 -7.09
C GLY A 121 -19.57 0.33 -7.95
N LEU A 122 -19.54 -0.12 -9.21
CA LEU A 122 -20.69 -0.08 -10.09
C LEU A 122 -21.89 -0.85 -9.50
N ALA A 123 -21.65 -2.04 -8.97
CA ALA A 123 -22.71 -2.85 -8.35
C ALA A 123 -23.20 -2.25 -7.01
N ALA A 124 -22.34 -1.52 -6.31
CA ALA A 124 -22.65 -0.88 -5.03
C ALA A 124 -23.29 0.51 -5.17
N GLY A 125 -23.34 1.08 -6.38
CA GLY A 125 -23.80 2.44 -6.62
C GLY A 125 -22.84 3.51 -6.02
N VAL A 126 -21.55 3.19 -5.92
CA VAL A 126 -20.50 4.08 -5.42
C VAL A 126 -19.85 4.80 -6.60
N ASP A 127 -19.75 6.12 -6.53
CA ASP A 127 -18.90 6.90 -7.43
C ASP A 127 -17.43 6.69 -7.01
N VAL A 128 -16.77 5.78 -7.70
CA VAL A 128 -15.42 5.32 -7.36
C VAL A 128 -14.39 6.43 -7.55
N ASP A 129 -14.54 7.25 -8.60
CA ASP A 129 -13.56 8.30 -8.88
C ASP A 129 -13.70 9.45 -7.87
N ALA A 130 -14.93 9.90 -7.56
CA ALA A 130 -15.15 10.88 -6.49
C ALA A 130 -14.66 10.37 -5.12
N ARG A 131 -14.89 9.09 -4.83
CA ARG A 131 -14.42 8.49 -3.57
C ARG A 131 -12.91 8.36 -3.50
N LEU A 132 -12.26 8.06 -4.62
CA LEU A 132 -10.80 8.04 -4.73
C LEU A 132 -10.22 9.43 -4.43
N ASP A 133 -10.80 10.50 -4.99
CA ASP A 133 -10.35 11.88 -4.76
C ASP A 133 -10.43 12.25 -3.27
N GLU A 134 -11.53 11.93 -2.58
CA GLU A 134 -11.66 12.14 -1.13
C GLU A 134 -10.58 11.43 -0.32
N LEU A 135 -10.27 10.18 -0.68
CA LEU A 135 -9.24 9.39 0.01
C LEU A 135 -7.82 9.91 -0.29
N LEU A 136 -7.58 10.41 -1.52
CA LEU A 136 -6.32 11.04 -1.89
C LEU A 136 -6.07 12.35 -1.15
N ASP A 137 -7.10 13.18 -0.93
CA ASP A 137 -6.98 14.40 -0.12
C ASP A 137 -6.58 14.07 1.32
N ALA A 138 -7.21 13.04 1.90
CA ALA A 138 -6.86 12.58 3.24
C ALA A 138 -5.44 11.99 3.29
N GLU A 139 -5.04 11.25 2.28
CA GLU A 139 -3.70 10.68 2.15
C GLU A 139 -2.64 11.78 2.04
N ALA A 140 -2.88 12.81 1.24
CA ALA A 140 -2.00 13.96 1.09
C ALA A 140 -1.73 14.63 2.45
N ALA A 141 -2.75 14.78 3.30
CA ALA A 141 -2.58 15.30 4.65
C ALA A 141 -1.73 14.39 5.55
N LEU A 142 -1.83 13.07 5.37
CA LEU A 142 -1.03 12.10 6.13
C LEU A 142 0.46 12.15 5.74
N VAL A 143 0.80 12.21 4.46
CA VAL A 143 2.20 12.17 3.99
C VAL A 143 2.91 13.51 4.07
N THR A 144 2.19 14.61 4.16
CA THR A 144 2.76 15.95 4.38
C THR A 144 2.80 16.36 5.86
N GLY A 145 2.01 15.69 6.70
CA GLY A 145 2.00 15.93 8.14
C GLY A 145 3.30 15.49 8.84
N ILE A 146 3.52 16.00 10.04
CA ILE A 146 4.68 15.64 10.88
C ILE A 146 4.41 14.27 11.54
N ASP A 147 5.42 13.40 11.51
CA ASP A 147 5.41 12.11 12.20
C ASP A 147 6.53 12.02 13.25
N GLU A 148 6.17 11.54 14.43
CA GLU A 148 7.16 11.29 15.50
C GLU A 148 8.05 10.09 15.19
N GLN A 149 7.53 9.13 14.41
CA GLN A 149 8.24 7.91 14.05
C GLN A 149 8.47 7.85 12.55
N PHE A 150 9.74 7.74 12.16
CA PHE A 150 10.07 7.51 10.76
C PHE A 150 9.71 6.09 10.33
N ARG A 151 8.89 5.99 9.28
CA ARG A 151 8.48 4.74 8.62
C ARG A 151 8.43 4.99 7.12
N PHE A 152 8.35 3.92 6.33
CA PHE A 152 8.36 4.04 4.87
C PHE A 152 7.28 4.99 4.33
N HIS A 153 6.06 4.96 4.89
CA HIS A 153 4.96 5.86 4.52
C HIS A 153 4.72 6.98 5.54
N SER A 154 5.66 7.29 6.39
CA SER A 154 5.52 8.43 7.30
C SER A 154 5.59 9.76 6.53
N GLY A 155 5.00 10.79 7.13
CA GLY A 155 5.24 12.17 6.75
C GLY A 155 6.64 12.66 7.18
N SER A 156 6.85 13.97 7.15
CA SER A 156 8.11 14.56 7.58
C SER A 156 8.43 14.21 9.03
N PRO A 157 9.68 13.80 9.35
CA PRO A 157 10.03 13.53 10.75
C PRO A 157 9.91 14.79 11.61
N ALA A 158 9.42 14.65 12.84
CA ALA A 158 9.45 15.71 13.82
C ALA A 158 10.92 16.17 14.05
N ALA A 159 11.14 17.46 14.11
CA ALA A 159 12.46 17.99 14.49
C ALA A 159 12.82 17.44 15.89
N LYS A 160 14.01 16.82 16.01
CA LYS A 160 14.50 16.44 17.32
C LYS A 160 14.66 17.73 18.13
N ALA A 161 14.02 17.78 19.31
CA ALA A 161 14.35 18.83 20.27
C ALA A 161 15.85 18.79 20.56
N ALA A 162 16.53 19.92 20.36
CA ALA A 162 17.95 20.07 20.59
C ALA A 162 18.28 19.97 22.08
#